data_55187127dfe6ba3d282e6ea7620c0f2d
#
_entry.id   55187127dfe6ba3d282e6ea7620c0f2d
#
_cell.length_a   1.000
_cell.length_b   1.000
_cell.length_c   1.000
_cell.angle_alpha   90.00
_cell.angle_beta   90.00
_cell.angle_gamma   90.00
#
_symmetry.space_group_name_H-M   'P 1'
#
loop_
_entity.id
_entity.type
_entity.pdbx_description
1 polymer ?
#
loop_
_entity_poly.entity_id
_entity_poly.type
_entity_poly.pdbx_seq_one_letter_code
_entity_poly.pdbx_strand_id
1 'polypeptide(L)'
;MNYRSTRNNTITKKDKIALLQGLSEDGGLFVLENFNEKKIDLKNLLDKSYTDIAFEVLKLFFSFDESKLKSVIEKAYSKFSTKKVTPLVELKDAHVLELFHGPTSAFKDVALTLLPYLIQLALEGSDQEILILTATSGDTGKAALEGFKDVDQTEIIVFYPKNGVRKIQELQMRTQEGKNTKVCAIEGNFDDAQTAVKNIFLDEDLQKKLGNKKFSSANSINIGRLTPQIVYYIVAYIDLVKNNKINLGDKINFVVPTGNFGDILAGYYAKKLGLPVNKLVCASNKNNVLYDFLTTGIYDRNREFLKTISPSMDILISSNLERLLYDLSGSDDKYIKSLMDELKQNGKYQVNTDILAKLKAEFGSGYASDEETSHIIKKVWEEEKYLLDPHTAVAYKVMLEQNLEGETVVLSTASPYKFCTSVANAVLNITDEDEFKLMEKLHEFTKVPVPENLKDLNSKEIRHNDLVKREDMAKYILEAEKCLK
;
A
#
# COMPACT_ATOMS: atom_id res chain seq x y z
N MET A 1 -4.55 -20.11 -12.53
CA MET A 1 -4.85 -18.93 -13.35
C MET A 1 -3.58 -18.48 -14.05
N ASN A 2 -3.66 -17.70 -15.16
CA ASN A 2 -2.49 -17.21 -15.87
C ASN A 2 -2.36 -15.70 -15.70
N TYR A 3 -1.12 -15.27 -15.56
CA TYR A 3 -0.73 -13.86 -15.51
C TYR A 3 0.25 -13.58 -16.65
N ARG A 4 0.26 -12.37 -17.16
CA ARG A 4 1.20 -11.90 -18.17
C ARG A 4 1.88 -10.60 -17.76
N SER A 5 3.02 -10.31 -18.37
CA SER A 5 3.73 -9.05 -18.16
C SER A 5 3.03 -7.90 -18.88
N THR A 6 2.97 -6.73 -18.25
CA THR A 6 2.48 -5.48 -18.87
C THR A 6 3.37 -4.99 -20.02
N ARG A 7 4.62 -5.47 -20.14
CA ARG A 7 5.60 -5.01 -21.16
C ARG A 7 5.91 -6.04 -22.24
N ASN A 8 5.44 -7.28 -22.04
CA ASN A 8 5.59 -8.36 -23.02
C ASN A 8 4.53 -9.44 -22.80
N ASN A 9 3.50 -9.45 -23.64
CA ASN A 9 2.37 -10.39 -23.56
C ASN A 9 2.77 -11.86 -23.76
N THR A 10 3.98 -12.15 -24.28
CA THR A 10 4.46 -13.52 -24.43
C THR A 10 5.03 -14.10 -23.15
N ILE A 11 5.37 -13.25 -22.16
CA ILE A 11 5.81 -13.69 -20.83
C ILE A 11 4.57 -13.98 -20.01
N THR A 12 4.24 -15.27 -19.87
CA THR A 12 3.12 -15.73 -19.07
C THR A 12 3.58 -16.61 -17.91
N LYS A 13 2.94 -16.48 -16.76
CA LYS A 13 3.24 -17.27 -15.56
C LYS A 13 1.93 -17.74 -14.92
N LYS A 14 1.98 -18.89 -14.24
CA LYS A 14 0.90 -19.30 -13.35
C LYS A 14 0.81 -18.36 -12.14
N ASP A 15 -0.38 -18.21 -11.58
CA ASP A 15 -0.65 -17.36 -10.42
C ASP A 15 0.34 -17.52 -9.26
N LYS A 16 0.66 -18.78 -8.89
CA LYS A 16 1.66 -19.06 -7.84
C LYS A 16 3.03 -18.48 -8.19
N ILE A 17 3.48 -18.63 -9.43
CA ILE A 17 4.79 -18.13 -9.87
C ILE A 17 4.79 -16.59 -9.94
N ALA A 18 3.74 -15.99 -10.48
CA ALA A 18 3.59 -14.52 -10.53
C ALA A 18 3.61 -13.90 -9.13
N LEU A 19 2.96 -14.54 -8.15
CA LEU A 19 2.97 -14.15 -6.75
C LEU A 19 4.37 -14.24 -6.12
N LEU A 20 5.07 -15.38 -6.32
CA LEU A 20 6.41 -15.61 -5.76
C LEU A 20 7.46 -14.67 -6.37
N GLN A 21 7.41 -14.39 -7.66
CA GLN A 21 8.34 -13.48 -8.32
C GLN A 21 8.03 -12.00 -8.00
N GLY A 22 6.74 -11.65 -7.90
CA GLY A 22 6.29 -10.27 -7.65
C GLY A 22 6.50 -9.30 -8.82
N LEU A 23 7.54 -9.50 -9.64
CA LEU A 23 7.91 -8.69 -10.80
C LEU A 23 8.28 -9.62 -11.96
N SER A 24 7.91 -9.23 -13.18
CA SER A 24 8.30 -9.97 -14.38
C SER A 24 9.79 -9.75 -14.72
N GLU A 25 10.39 -10.73 -15.37
CA GLU A 25 11.82 -10.74 -15.77
C GLU A 25 12.20 -9.61 -16.75
N ASP A 26 11.21 -9.05 -17.46
CA ASP A 26 11.37 -7.87 -18.34
C ASP A 26 11.18 -6.54 -17.59
N GLY A 27 10.96 -6.60 -16.26
CA GLY A 27 10.65 -5.46 -15.42
C GLY A 27 9.21 -4.97 -15.50
N GLY A 28 8.34 -5.65 -16.26
CA GLY A 28 6.90 -5.40 -16.32
C GLY A 28 6.17 -5.95 -15.09
N LEU A 29 4.93 -5.53 -14.90
CA LEU A 29 4.09 -5.96 -13.79
C LEU A 29 3.18 -7.11 -14.23
N PHE A 30 2.93 -8.04 -13.33
CA PHE A 30 1.98 -9.12 -13.60
C PHE A 30 0.53 -8.63 -13.52
N VAL A 31 -0.26 -8.99 -14.56
CA VAL A 31 -1.71 -8.77 -14.65
C VAL A 31 -2.41 -10.06 -15.01
N LEU A 32 -3.62 -10.27 -14.47
CA LEU A 32 -4.43 -11.46 -14.76
C LEU A 32 -4.92 -11.41 -16.21
N GLU A 33 -4.71 -12.49 -17.00
CA GLU A 33 -5.04 -12.50 -18.44
C GLU A 33 -6.52 -12.21 -18.71
N ASN A 34 -7.43 -12.91 -18.05
CA ASN A 34 -8.87 -12.79 -18.29
C ASN A 34 -9.57 -11.93 -17.24
N PHE A 35 -8.91 -10.86 -16.77
CA PHE A 35 -9.47 -10.03 -15.70
C PHE A 35 -10.80 -9.39 -16.08
N ASN A 36 -10.96 -8.92 -17.30
CA ASN A 36 -12.18 -8.27 -17.79
C ASN A 36 -13.42 -9.17 -17.82
N GLU A 37 -13.21 -10.50 -17.83
CA GLU A 37 -14.29 -11.49 -17.77
C GLU A 37 -14.77 -11.77 -16.33
N LYS A 38 -13.99 -11.35 -15.33
CA LYS A 38 -14.32 -11.59 -13.93
C LYS A 38 -15.39 -10.61 -13.45
N LYS A 39 -16.36 -11.14 -12.71
CA LYS A 39 -17.41 -10.36 -12.06
C LYS A 39 -17.66 -10.90 -10.67
N ILE A 40 -18.15 -10.03 -9.81
CA ILE A 40 -18.57 -10.38 -8.45
C ILE A 40 -20.06 -10.08 -8.30
N ASP A 41 -20.78 -10.97 -7.66
CA ASP A 41 -22.20 -10.77 -7.35
C ASP A 41 -22.36 -10.10 -6.00
N LEU A 42 -22.55 -8.78 -6.02
CA LEU A 42 -22.67 -7.96 -4.81
C LEU A 42 -23.87 -8.37 -3.94
N LYS A 43 -24.97 -8.85 -4.54
CA LYS A 43 -26.16 -9.28 -3.79
C LYS A 43 -25.82 -10.47 -2.88
N ASN A 44 -25.01 -11.39 -3.37
CA ASN A 44 -24.56 -12.55 -2.59
C ASN A 44 -23.54 -12.19 -1.50
N LEU A 45 -23.05 -10.95 -1.46
CA LEU A 45 -22.09 -10.49 -0.45
C LEU A 45 -22.75 -9.74 0.73
N LEU A 46 -24.02 -9.36 0.61
CA LEU A 46 -24.67 -8.51 1.61
C LEU A 46 -24.59 -9.05 3.04
N ASP A 47 -24.72 -10.37 3.23
CA ASP A 47 -24.70 -11.00 4.56
C ASP A 47 -23.35 -11.63 4.93
N LYS A 48 -22.32 -11.43 4.08
CA LYS A 48 -21.00 -12.02 4.31
C LYS A 48 -20.13 -11.17 5.24
N SER A 49 -19.26 -11.86 5.98
CA SER A 49 -18.21 -11.24 6.77
C SER A 49 -17.09 -10.68 5.88
N TYR A 50 -16.19 -9.86 6.46
CA TYR A 50 -15.01 -9.37 5.76
C TYR A 50 -14.18 -10.52 5.17
N THR A 51 -13.93 -11.57 5.96
CA THR A 51 -13.14 -12.74 5.53
C THR A 51 -13.82 -13.54 4.42
N ASP A 52 -15.14 -13.66 4.44
CA ASP A 52 -15.89 -14.29 3.36
C ASP A 52 -15.83 -13.48 2.06
N ILE A 53 -15.97 -12.15 2.15
CA ILE A 53 -15.82 -11.25 1.00
C ILE A 53 -14.38 -11.33 0.46
N ALA A 54 -13.38 -11.34 1.33
CA ALA A 54 -11.99 -11.52 0.95
C ALA A 54 -11.77 -12.83 0.18
N PHE A 55 -12.37 -13.93 0.64
CA PHE A 55 -12.32 -15.21 -0.07
C PHE A 55 -12.95 -15.12 -1.46
N GLU A 56 -14.15 -14.53 -1.58
CA GLU A 56 -14.84 -14.38 -2.88
C GLU A 56 -14.03 -13.55 -3.88
N VAL A 57 -13.32 -12.52 -3.40
CA VAL A 57 -12.42 -11.71 -4.24
C VAL A 57 -11.18 -12.49 -4.62
N LEU A 58 -10.47 -13.06 -3.65
CA LEU A 58 -9.15 -13.66 -3.89
C LEU A 58 -9.20 -14.91 -4.76
N LYS A 59 -10.27 -15.70 -4.71
CA LYS A 59 -10.47 -16.85 -5.61
C LYS A 59 -10.63 -16.46 -7.08
N LEU A 60 -10.88 -15.17 -7.39
CA LEU A 60 -10.87 -14.67 -8.76
C LEU A 60 -9.46 -14.47 -9.32
N PHE A 61 -8.47 -14.36 -8.43
CA PHE A 61 -7.07 -14.07 -8.77
C PHE A 61 -6.13 -15.26 -8.58
N PHE A 62 -6.44 -16.19 -7.66
CA PHE A 62 -5.58 -17.30 -7.30
C PHE A 62 -6.33 -18.62 -7.33
N SER A 63 -5.64 -19.69 -7.83
CA SER A 63 -6.17 -21.06 -7.92
C SER A 63 -5.68 -21.92 -6.76
N PHE A 64 -5.73 -21.40 -5.53
CA PHE A 64 -5.43 -22.17 -4.33
C PHE A 64 -6.59 -23.11 -3.94
N ASP A 65 -6.29 -24.12 -3.12
CA ASP A 65 -7.33 -24.89 -2.45
C ASP A 65 -8.23 -23.94 -1.62
N GLU A 66 -9.54 -24.07 -1.78
CA GLU A 66 -10.49 -23.12 -1.18
C GLU A 66 -10.48 -23.17 0.35
N SER A 67 -10.32 -24.36 0.94
CA SER A 67 -10.32 -24.54 2.40
C SER A 67 -9.05 -23.92 3.00
N LYS A 68 -7.92 -24.09 2.36
CA LYS A 68 -6.64 -23.51 2.76
C LYS A 68 -6.65 -22.00 2.60
N LEU A 69 -7.19 -21.49 1.48
CA LEU A 69 -7.31 -20.06 1.26
C LEU A 69 -8.19 -19.39 2.33
N LYS A 70 -9.33 -19.97 2.68
CA LYS A 70 -10.19 -19.48 3.78
C LYS A 70 -9.43 -19.45 5.11
N SER A 71 -8.76 -20.54 5.46
CA SER A 71 -8.00 -20.64 6.71
C SER A 71 -6.92 -19.56 6.83
N VAL A 72 -6.16 -19.30 5.76
CA VAL A 72 -5.11 -18.26 5.81
C VAL A 72 -5.68 -16.84 5.83
N ILE A 73 -6.83 -16.60 5.21
CA ILE A 73 -7.55 -15.32 5.28
C ILE A 73 -8.01 -15.04 6.72
N GLU A 74 -8.64 -16.02 7.38
CA GLU A 74 -9.06 -15.91 8.77
C GLU A 74 -7.86 -15.67 9.70
N LYS A 75 -6.77 -16.42 9.52
CA LYS A 75 -5.54 -16.26 10.28
C LYS A 75 -4.93 -14.86 10.10
N ALA A 76 -4.89 -14.34 8.88
CA ALA A 76 -4.36 -13.00 8.60
C ALA A 76 -5.18 -11.90 9.28
N TYR A 77 -6.49 -11.92 9.10
CA TYR A 77 -7.36 -10.83 9.59
C TYR A 77 -7.74 -10.97 11.07
N SER A 78 -7.49 -12.12 11.73
CA SER A 78 -7.58 -12.24 13.18
C SER A 78 -6.57 -11.36 13.94
N LYS A 79 -5.52 -10.86 13.25
CA LYS A 79 -4.53 -9.93 13.81
C LYS A 79 -5.04 -8.47 13.93
N PHE A 80 -6.21 -8.18 13.37
CA PHE A 80 -6.78 -6.83 13.43
C PHE A 80 -7.51 -6.58 14.75
N SER A 81 -7.45 -5.35 15.25
CA SER A 81 -8.06 -4.95 16.52
C SER A 81 -9.59 -4.90 16.49
N THR A 82 -10.18 -4.95 15.31
CA THR A 82 -11.64 -4.98 15.11
C THR A 82 -12.08 -6.08 14.15
N LYS A 83 -13.21 -6.73 14.46
CA LYS A 83 -13.81 -7.76 13.59
C LYS A 83 -14.26 -7.22 12.24
N LYS A 84 -14.53 -5.92 12.12
CA LYS A 84 -14.87 -5.27 10.85
C LYS A 84 -13.67 -5.14 9.92
N VAL A 85 -12.43 -5.29 10.41
CA VAL A 85 -11.16 -5.10 9.73
C VAL A 85 -10.98 -3.66 9.23
N THR A 86 -11.93 -3.16 8.43
CA THR A 86 -11.93 -1.80 7.86
C THR A 86 -13.28 -1.13 8.13
N PRO A 87 -13.53 -0.63 9.37
CA PRO A 87 -14.79 0.01 9.71
C PRO A 87 -15.00 1.32 8.93
N LEU A 88 -16.26 1.60 8.62
CA LEU A 88 -16.71 2.83 7.99
C LEU A 88 -17.29 3.77 9.04
N VAL A 89 -16.80 5.00 9.11
CA VAL A 89 -17.24 6.06 10.03
C VAL A 89 -17.93 7.13 9.22
N GLU A 90 -19.12 7.53 9.64
CA GLU A 90 -19.88 8.61 9.00
C GLU A 90 -19.44 9.96 9.58
N LEU A 91 -19.06 10.89 8.73
CA LEU A 91 -18.86 12.31 9.02
C LEU A 91 -19.91 13.13 8.26
N LYS A 92 -19.93 14.45 8.52
CA LYS A 92 -20.93 15.34 7.91
C LYS A 92 -20.88 15.37 6.38
N ASP A 93 -19.68 15.41 5.81
CA ASP A 93 -19.47 15.63 4.38
C ASP A 93 -19.06 14.34 3.63
N ALA A 94 -18.71 13.26 4.35
CA ALA A 94 -18.27 12.01 3.75
C ALA A 94 -18.29 10.84 4.74
N HIS A 95 -18.13 9.62 4.22
CA HIS A 95 -17.76 8.47 5.03
C HIS A 95 -16.25 8.29 5.02
N VAL A 96 -15.66 7.95 6.16
CA VAL A 96 -14.23 7.67 6.30
C VAL A 96 -14.04 6.16 6.50
N LEU A 97 -13.31 5.53 5.59
CA LEU A 97 -12.97 4.11 5.66
C LEU A 97 -11.65 3.94 6.40
N GLU A 98 -11.71 3.47 7.64
CA GLU A 98 -10.54 3.30 8.49
C GLU A 98 -9.77 2.03 8.13
N LEU A 99 -8.60 2.16 7.53
CA LEU A 99 -7.74 1.06 7.07
C LEU A 99 -6.58 0.75 8.03
N PHE A 100 -6.56 1.35 9.21
CA PHE A 100 -5.41 1.34 10.13
C PHE A 100 -5.61 0.51 11.40
N HIS A 101 -6.56 -0.40 11.42
CA HIS A 101 -6.83 -1.29 12.56
C HIS A 101 -5.96 -2.55 12.59
N GLY A 102 -5.03 -2.67 11.67
CA GLY A 102 -4.07 -3.76 11.64
C GLY A 102 -2.91 -3.59 12.63
N PRO A 103 -2.02 -4.59 12.71
CA PRO A 103 -0.98 -4.67 13.73
C PRO A 103 0.08 -3.56 13.67
N THR A 104 0.15 -2.77 12.59
CA THR A 104 1.11 -1.66 12.48
C THR A 104 0.46 -0.29 12.31
N SER A 105 -0.87 -0.23 12.41
CA SER A 105 -1.68 0.98 12.31
C SER A 105 -1.55 1.73 10.99
N ALA A 106 -1.48 0.98 9.87
CA ALA A 106 -1.48 1.51 8.51
C ALA A 106 -2.22 0.56 7.55
N PHE A 107 -2.81 1.09 6.47
CA PHE A 107 -3.56 0.32 5.46
C PHE A 107 -2.77 -0.83 4.84
N LYS A 108 -1.45 -0.70 4.86
CA LYS A 108 -0.52 -1.71 4.33
C LYS A 108 -0.68 -3.07 5.00
N ASP A 109 -1.18 -3.07 6.25
CA ASP A 109 -1.46 -4.29 7.00
C ASP A 109 -2.50 -5.18 6.30
N VAL A 110 -3.51 -4.58 5.64
CA VAL A 110 -4.57 -5.34 4.95
C VAL A 110 -3.99 -6.36 3.97
N ALA A 111 -2.96 -5.97 3.23
CA ALA A 111 -2.30 -6.86 2.29
C ALA A 111 -1.09 -7.59 2.88
N LEU A 112 -0.30 -6.94 3.74
CA LEU A 112 0.95 -7.51 4.24
C LEU A 112 0.77 -8.53 5.35
N THR A 113 -0.35 -8.55 6.06
CA THR A 113 -0.69 -9.66 6.97
C THR A 113 -1.08 -10.93 6.22
N LEU A 114 -1.61 -10.81 5.00
CA LEU A 114 -2.06 -11.94 4.19
C LEU A 114 -0.99 -12.47 3.21
N LEU A 115 -0.18 -11.57 2.61
CA LEU A 115 0.82 -11.91 1.60
C LEU A 115 1.74 -13.08 1.99
N PRO A 116 2.31 -13.15 3.21
CA PRO A 116 3.18 -14.25 3.61
C PRO A 116 2.48 -15.61 3.54
N TYR A 117 1.23 -15.68 3.95
CA TYR A 117 0.45 -16.91 3.89
C TYR A 117 0.07 -17.30 2.45
N LEU A 118 -0.19 -16.33 1.58
CA LEU A 118 -0.37 -16.62 0.14
C LEU A 118 0.92 -17.16 -0.48
N ILE A 119 2.09 -16.63 -0.09
CA ILE A 119 3.40 -17.14 -0.48
C ILE A 119 3.59 -18.58 0.02
N GLN A 120 3.27 -18.84 1.29
CA GLN A 120 3.34 -20.19 1.87
C GLN A 120 2.46 -21.19 1.11
N LEU A 121 1.22 -20.82 0.75
CA LEU A 121 0.35 -21.65 -0.10
C LEU A 121 0.93 -21.85 -1.51
N ALA A 122 1.63 -20.86 -2.05
CA ALA A 122 2.27 -21.00 -3.36
C ALA A 122 3.48 -21.94 -3.34
N LEU A 123 4.18 -22.02 -2.22
CA LEU A 123 5.35 -22.87 -1.98
C LEU A 123 4.99 -24.31 -1.59
N GLU A 124 3.71 -24.61 -1.36
CA GLU A 124 3.29 -25.93 -0.89
C GLU A 124 3.80 -27.07 -1.78
N GLY A 125 4.48 -28.02 -1.16
CA GLY A 125 5.12 -29.15 -1.87
C GLY A 125 6.47 -28.82 -2.51
N SER A 126 7.05 -27.66 -2.21
CA SER A 126 8.39 -27.25 -2.64
C SER A 126 9.31 -27.06 -1.44
N ASP A 127 10.59 -27.39 -1.60
CA ASP A 127 11.64 -27.10 -0.63
C ASP A 127 12.20 -25.68 -0.79
N GLN A 128 11.64 -24.88 -1.71
CA GLN A 128 12.04 -23.50 -1.94
C GLN A 128 11.65 -22.62 -0.77
N GLU A 129 12.52 -21.68 -0.42
CA GLU A 129 12.28 -20.63 0.55
C GLU A 129 12.31 -19.25 -0.12
N ILE A 130 11.63 -18.30 0.45
CA ILE A 130 11.58 -16.92 -0.07
C ILE A 130 12.25 -15.97 0.91
N LEU A 131 13.25 -15.24 0.41
CA LEU A 131 13.88 -14.13 1.11
C LEU A 131 13.33 -12.80 0.58
N ILE A 132 12.54 -12.15 1.40
CA ILE A 132 12.00 -10.82 1.10
C ILE A 132 13.06 -9.75 1.39
N LEU A 133 13.38 -8.95 0.38
CA LEU A 133 14.19 -7.75 0.55
C LEU A 133 13.32 -6.51 0.35
N THR A 134 13.37 -5.59 1.29
CA THR A 134 12.59 -4.35 1.24
C THR A 134 13.45 -3.15 1.63
N ALA A 135 13.54 -2.15 0.74
CA ALA A 135 13.96 -0.81 1.12
C ALA A 135 12.70 -0.01 1.51
N THR A 136 12.77 0.72 2.62
CA THR A 136 11.61 1.43 3.15
C THR A 136 11.96 2.82 3.67
N SER A 137 11.00 3.74 3.55
CA SER A 137 10.98 5.03 4.25
C SER A 137 10.11 5.02 5.52
N GLY A 138 9.65 3.82 5.98
CA GLY A 138 8.88 3.68 7.22
C GLY A 138 7.82 2.58 7.19
N ASP A 139 6.56 2.92 6.94
CA ASP A 139 5.38 2.05 7.14
C ASP A 139 5.42 0.72 6.39
N THR A 140 5.91 0.69 5.15
CA THR A 140 5.96 -0.54 4.36
C THR A 140 6.89 -1.58 4.98
N GLY A 141 8.06 -1.13 5.46
CA GLY A 141 9.02 -2.01 6.13
C GLY A 141 8.44 -2.62 7.40
N LYS A 142 7.84 -1.79 8.27
CA LYS A 142 7.22 -2.29 9.50
C LYS A 142 6.08 -3.25 9.22
N ALA A 143 5.18 -2.91 8.29
CA ALA A 143 4.05 -3.77 7.96
C ALA A 143 4.49 -5.12 7.34
N ALA A 144 5.56 -5.10 6.52
CA ALA A 144 6.14 -6.32 5.98
C ALA A 144 6.79 -7.17 7.09
N LEU A 145 7.60 -6.58 7.96
CA LEU A 145 8.20 -7.29 9.11
C LEU A 145 7.13 -7.97 9.97
N GLU A 146 6.06 -7.27 10.31
CA GLU A 146 4.98 -7.81 11.15
C GLU A 146 4.18 -8.90 10.43
N GLY A 147 3.95 -8.74 9.13
CA GLY A 147 3.26 -9.73 8.32
C GLY A 147 4.04 -11.05 8.20
N PHE A 148 5.34 -10.95 7.90
CA PHE A 148 6.23 -12.11 7.69
C PHE A 148 6.76 -12.73 8.98
N LYS A 149 6.58 -12.08 10.13
CA LYS A 149 7.03 -12.59 11.43
C LYS A 149 6.62 -14.04 11.66
N ASP A 150 7.62 -14.92 11.82
CA ASP A 150 7.47 -16.34 12.14
C ASP A 150 6.55 -17.12 11.16
N VAL A 151 6.53 -16.71 9.87
CA VAL A 151 5.85 -17.47 8.80
C VAL A 151 6.86 -18.39 8.12
N ASP A 152 6.58 -19.68 8.15
CA ASP A 152 7.47 -20.72 7.61
C ASP A 152 7.79 -20.50 6.13
N GLN A 153 8.97 -20.97 5.70
CA GLN A 153 9.53 -20.84 4.35
C GLN A 153 9.70 -19.39 3.87
N THR A 154 9.60 -18.42 4.77
CA THR A 154 9.81 -17.01 4.44
C THR A 154 10.80 -16.35 5.39
N GLU A 155 11.66 -15.52 4.86
CA GLU A 155 12.57 -14.65 5.62
C GLU A 155 12.44 -13.23 5.10
N ILE A 156 12.72 -12.25 5.96
CA ILE A 156 12.65 -10.85 5.56
C ILE A 156 13.83 -10.04 6.12
N ILE A 157 14.45 -9.26 5.23
CA ILE A 157 15.44 -8.25 5.59
C ILE A 157 14.94 -6.89 5.11
N VAL A 158 14.81 -5.95 6.04
CA VAL A 158 14.39 -4.58 5.75
C VAL A 158 15.55 -3.62 5.92
N PHE A 159 15.82 -2.85 4.88
CA PHE A 159 16.79 -1.76 4.87
C PHE A 159 16.10 -0.41 4.95
N TYR A 160 16.61 0.49 5.80
CA TYR A 160 16.12 1.86 5.91
C TYR A 160 17.28 2.85 6.03
N PRO A 161 17.13 4.09 5.51
CA PRO A 161 18.17 5.10 5.61
C PRO A 161 18.29 5.58 7.06
N LYS A 162 19.51 5.57 7.61
CA LYS A 162 19.81 6.13 8.92
C LYS A 162 19.39 7.60 8.95
N ASN A 163 18.60 7.99 9.94
CA ASN A 163 18.01 9.33 10.06
C ASN A 163 17.03 9.73 8.93
N GLY A 164 16.59 8.78 8.10
CA GLY A 164 15.66 9.03 6.98
C GLY A 164 14.22 8.62 7.25
N VAL A 165 13.92 8.11 8.45
CA VAL A 165 12.57 7.71 8.89
C VAL A 165 12.19 8.44 10.18
N ARG A 166 10.89 8.55 10.49
CA ARG A 166 10.41 9.14 11.75
C ARG A 166 10.75 8.21 12.93
N LYS A 167 10.95 8.78 14.11
CA LYS A 167 11.34 8.06 15.32
C LYS A 167 10.39 6.91 15.67
N ILE A 168 9.07 7.15 15.61
CA ILE A 168 8.06 6.10 15.84
C ILE A 168 8.23 4.95 14.86
N GLN A 169 8.37 5.24 13.56
CA GLN A 169 8.54 4.20 12.53
C GLN A 169 9.87 3.47 12.66
N GLU A 170 10.96 4.16 13.00
CA GLU A 170 12.26 3.55 13.27
C GLU A 170 12.17 2.57 14.44
N LEU A 171 11.58 2.99 15.57
CA LEU A 171 11.39 2.15 16.74
C LEU A 171 10.49 0.95 16.44
N GLN A 172 9.39 1.15 15.71
CA GLN A 172 8.55 0.02 15.27
C GLN A 172 9.34 -1.06 14.52
N MET A 173 10.32 -0.67 13.68
CA MET A 173 11.19 -1.62 12.99
C MET A 173 12.27 -2.19 13.89
N ARG A 174 12.99 -1.35 14.63
CA ARG A 174 14.13 -1.77 15.46
C ARG A 174 13.74 -2.65 16.65
N THR A 175 12.49 -2.57 17.10
CA THR A 175 11.93 -3.42 18.18
C THR A 175 11.21 -4.66 17.63
N GLN A 176 11.25 -4.89 16.31
CA GLN A 176 10.57 -6.02 15.68
C GLN A 176 11.05 -7.35 16.24
N GLU A 177 10.10 -8.20 16.61
CA GLU A 177 10.33 -9.58 16.99
C GLU A 177 10.19 -10.51 15.79
N GLY A 178 10.67 -11.73 15.93
CA GLY A 178 10.55 -12.80 14.94
C GLY A 178 11.91 -13.44 14.65
N LYS A 179 11.90 -14.77 14.46
CA LYS A 179 13.13 -15.54 14.20
C LYS A 179 13.62 -15.37 12.77
N ASN A 180 12.72 -15.04 11.86
CA ASN A 180 12.93 -14.89 10.42
C ASN A 180 12.98 -13.43 9.95
N THR A 181 13.16 -12.47 10.88
CA THR A 181 13.15 -11.03 10.57
C THR A 181 14.49 -10.37 10.87
N LYS A 182 14.96 -9.51 9.98
CA LYS A 182 16.12 -8.64 10.18
C LYS A 182 15.84 -7.22 9.72
N VAL A 183 16.42 -6.26 10.44
CA VAL A 183 16.35 -4.83 10.11
C VAL A 183 17.74 -4.25 10.15
N CYS A 184 18.11 -3.53 9.11
CA CYS A 184 19.42 -2.93 9.00
C CYS A 184 19.32 -1.48 8.51
N ALA A 185 19.92 -0.55 9.24
CA ALA A 185 20.08 0.82 8.77
C ALA A 185 21.18 0.87 7.70
N ILE A 186 21.05 1.79 6.75
CA ILE A 186 22.11 2.05 5.79
C ILE A 186 22.65 3.50 5.92
N GLU A 187 23.95 3.66 5.64
CA GLU A 187 24.52 4.98 5.39
C GLU A 187 24.11 5.44 3.99
N GLY A 188 23.26 6.49 3.90
CA GLY A 188 22.71 6.99 2.66
C GLY A 188 21.26 7.45 2.80
N ASN A 189 20.62 7.66 1.66
CA ASN A 189 19.20 8.03 1.59
C ASN A 189 18.33 6.86 1.11
N PHE A 190 17.02 7.11 0.96
CA PHE A 190 16.07 6.09 0.52
C PHE A 190 16.35 5.57 -0.90
N ASP A 191 16.77 6.46 -1.81
CA ASP A 191 17.08 6.09 -3.20
C ASP A 191 18.33 5.20 -3.27
N ASP A 192 19.32 5.42 -2.37
CA ASP A 192 20.49 4.56 -2.23
C ASP A 192 20.08 3.15 -1.80
N ALA A 193 19.22 3.03 -0.78
CA ALA A 193 18.69 1.74 -0.32
C ALA A 193 17.92 1.01 -1.43
N GLN A 194 17.02 1.72 -2.11
CA GLN A 194 16.17 1.15 -3.16
C GLN A 194 17.01 0.71 -4.37
N THR A 195 17.99 1.51 -4.76
CA THR A 195 18.90 1.18 -5.88
C THR A 195 19.75 -0.04 -5.55
N ALA A 196 20.28 -0.12 -4.32
CA ALA A 196 21.06 -1.27 -3.89
C ALA A 196 20.22 -2.55 -3.88
N VAL A 197 19.00 -2.52 -3.32
CA VAL A 197 18.10 -3.66 -3.34
C VAL A 197 17.78 -4.10 -4.78
N LYS A 198 17.54 -3.18 -5.71
CA LYS A 198 17.32 -3.52 -7.13
C LYS A 198 18.53 -4.22 -7.76
N ASN A 199 19.74 -3.73 -7.48
CA ASN A 199 20.96 -4.35 -7.99
C ASN A 199 21.17 -5.75 -7.41
N ILE A 200 20.85 -5.95 -6.13
CA ILE A 200 20.89 -7.26 -5.46
C ILE A 200 19.93 -8.26 -6.12
N PHE A 201 18.73 -7.84 -6.50
CA PHE A 201 17.79 -8.71 -7.22
C PHE A 201 18.31 -9.20 -8.58
N LEU A 202 19.23 -8.44 -9.21
CA LEU A 202 19.83 -8.76 -10.49
C LEU A 202 21.18 -9.51 -10.37
N ASP A 203 21.67 -9.71 -9.15
CA ASP A 203 22.94 -10.38 -8.88
C ASP A 203 22.76 -11.91 -8.89
N GLU A 204 23.04 -12.51 -10.04
CA GLU A 204 22.95 -13.98 -10.21
C GLU A 204 23.92 -14.75 -9.32
N ASP A 205 25.11 -14.21 -9.02
CA ASP A 205 26.10 -14.90 -8.20
C ASP A 205 25.68 -14.88 -6.73
N LEU A 206 25.09 -13.78 -6.25
CA LEU A 206 24.45 -13.75 -4.95
C LEU A 206 23.29 -14.74 -4.86
N GLN A 207 22.43 -14.78 -5.90
CA GLN A 207 21.31 -15.71 -5.96
C GLN A 207 21.77 -17.18 -5.91
N LYS A 208 22.88 -17.53 -6.56
CA LYS A 208 23.45 -18.88 -6.48
C LYS A 208 23.96 -19.24 -5.07
N LYS A 209 24.52 -18.26 -4.35
CA LYS A 209 25.03 -18.46 -2.98
C LYS A 209 23.92 -18.71 -1.96
N LEU A 210 22.71 -18.25 -2.23
CA LEU A 210 21.54 -18.45 -1.37
C LEU A 210 20.88 -19.85 -1.51
N GLY A 211 21.37 -20.70 -2.44
CA GLY A 211 20.89 -22.07 -2.59
C GLY A 211 19.43 -22.17 -3.04
N ASN A 212 18.57 -22.78 -2.20
CA ASN A 212 17.15 -22.96 -2.47
C ASN A 212 16.31 -21.69 -2.21
N LYS A 213 16.89 -20.65 -1.60
CA LYS A 213 16.19 -19.38 -1.34
C LYS A 213 16.12 -18.53 -2.59
N LYS A 214 14.97 -17.92 -2.83
CA LYS A 214 14.75 -16.98 -3.93
C LYS A 214 14.34 -15.63 -3.39
N PHE A 215 14.86 -14.56 -4.02
CA PHE A 215 14.41 -13.22 -3.71
C PHE A 215 12.97 -12.99 -4.14
N SER A 216 12.23 -12.27 -3.33
CA SER A 216 10.94 -11.71 -3.67
C SER A 216 10.74 -10.34 -3.02
N SER A 217 9.71 -9.64 -3.46
CA SER A 217 9.43 -8.29 -3.01
C SER A 217 8.08 -8.20 -2.30
N ALA A 218 8.08 -7.55 -1.15
CA ALA A 218 6.86 -7.13 -0.45
C ALA A 218 6.36 -5.73 -0.90
N ASN A 219 6.92 -5.14 -1.95
CA ASN A 219 6.50 -3.84 -2.46
C ASN A 219 5.13 -3.92 -3.15
N SER A 220 4.50 -2.75 -3.38
CA SER A 220 3.16 -2.65 -3.98
C SER A 220 3.04 -3.19 -5.40
N ILE A 221 4.16 -3.48 -6.08
CA ILE A 221 4.20 -4.11 -7.40
C ILE A 221 3.78 -5.57 -7.40
N ASN A 222 3.90 -6.28 -6.27
CA ASN A 222 3.47 -7.66 -6.16
C ASN A 222 1.93 -7.74 -6.22
N ILE A 223 1.40 -8.64 -7.07
CA ILE A 223 -0.05 -8.83 -7.22
C ILE A 223 -0.72 -9.27 -5.90
N GLY A 224 -0.01 -10.01 -5.06
CA GLY A 224 -0.47 -10.38 -3.72
C GLY A 224 -0.59 -9.20 -2.74
N ARG A 225 -0.03 -8.03 -3.09
CA ARG A 225 -0.23 -6.76 -2.40
C ARG A 225 -1.44 -6.00 -2.91
N LEU A 226 -1.73 -6.11 -4.21
CA LEU A 226 -2.83 -5.39 -4.85
C LEU A 226 -4.19 -6.03 -4.56
N THR A 227 -4.29 -7.34 -4.73
CA THR A 227 -5.58 -8.06 -4.70
C THR A 227 -6.32 -7.99 -3.36
N PRO A 228 -5.69 -8.08 -2.17
CA PRO A 228 -6.40 -7.92 -0.90
C PRO A 228 -6.99 -6.52 -0.69
N GLN A 229 -6.45 -5.52 -1.37
CA GLN A 229 -6.95 -4.15 -1.26
C GLN A 229 -8.27 -3.94 -2.00
N ILE A 230 -8.63 -4.79 -2.95
CA ILE A 230 -9.94 -4.75 -3.63
C ILE A 230 -11.08 -4.97 -2.63
N VAL A 231 -10.82 -5.77 -1.60
CA VAL A 231 -11.83 -6.23 -0.62
C VAL A 231 -12.47 -5.06 0.12
N TYR A 232 -11.68 -4.13 0.64
CA TYR A 232 -12.24 -3.05 1.46
C TYR A 232 -13.08 -2.03 0.66
N TYR A 233 -12.87 -1.88 -0.65
CA TYR A 233 -13.77 -1.10 -1.50
C TYR A 233 -15.16 -1.73 -1.58
N ILE A 234 -15.20 -3.06 -1.74
CA ILE A 234 -16.45 -3.82 -1.78
C ILE A 234 -17.12 -3.80 -0.41
N VAL A 235 -16.36 -4.00 0.68
CA VAL A 235 -16.89 -3.96 2.06
C VAL A 235 -17.49 -2.58 2.37
N ALA A 236 -16.80 -1.49 2.03
CA ALA A 236 -17.32 -0.13 2.24
C ALA A 236 -18.66 0.08 1.52
N TYR A 237 -18.77 -0.38 0.29
CA TYR A 237 -20.03 -0.32 -0.46
C TYR A 237 -21.14 -1.14 0.20
N ILE A 238 -20.84 -2.38 0.60
CA ILE A 238 -21.79 -3.25 1.29
C ILE A 238 -22.24 -2.63 2.62
N ASP A 239 -21.34 -2.01 3.37
CA ASP A 239 -21.69 -1.32 4.63
C ASP A 239 -22.63 -0.13 4.38
N LEU A 240 -22.43 0.66 3.32
CA LEU A 240 -23.35 1.74 2.95
C LEU A 240 -24.76 1.20 2.61
N VAL A 241 -24.85 0.10 1.86
CA VAL A 241 -26.14 -0.54 1.55
C VAL A 241 -26.81 -1.06 2.83
N LYS A 242 -26.08 -1.77 3.69
CA LYS A 242 -26.61 -2.33 4.96
C LYS A 242 -27.09 -1.25 5.94
N ASN A 243 -26.43 -0.09 5.92
CA ASN A 243 -26.82 1.05 6.76
C ASN A 243 -27.88 1.96 6.10
N ASN A 244 -28.47 1.53 4.97
CA ASN A 244 -29.51 2.27 4.22
C ASN A 244 -29.07 3.67 3.77
N LYS A 245 -27.78 3.87 3.52
CA LYS A 245 -27.24 5.12 2.96
C LYS A 245 -27.42 5.17 1.44
N ILE A 246 -27.38 4.01 0.80
CA ILE A 246 -27.60 3.82 -0.63
C ILE A 246 -28.44 2.57 -0.89
N ASN A 247 -29.02 2.47 -2.07
CA ASN A 247 -29.59 1.21 -2.57
C ASN A 247 -28.52 0.40 -3.31
N LEU A 248 -28.73 -0.92 -3.39
CA LEU A 248 -27.88 -1.77 -4.20
C LEU A 248 -27.95 -1.37 -5.68
N GLY A 249 -26.83 -0.98 -6.26
CA GLY A 249 -26.70 -0.48 -7.63
C GLY A 249 -26.48 1.02 -7.73
N ASP A 250 -26.72 1.79 -6.66
CA ASP A 250 -26.39 3.21 -6.62
C ASP A 250 -24.87 3.41 -6.72
N LYS A 251 -24.42 4.42 -7.45
CA LYS A 251 -23.02 4.70 -7.63
C LYS A 251 -22.47 5.58 -6.51
N ILE A 252 -21.26 5.27 -6.04
CA ILE A 252 -20.54 6.03 -5.02
C ILE A 252 -19.17 6.50 -5.51
N ASN A 253 -18.57 7.42 -4.78
CA ASN A 253 -17.23 7.92 -5.06
C ASN A 253 -16.24 7.42 -4.01
N PHE A 254 -14.99 7.24 -4.41
CA PHE A 254 -13.88 7.01 -3.49
C PHE A 254 -12.80 8.07 -3.69
N VAL A 255 -12.32 8.65 -2.59
CA VAL A 255 -11.21 9.59 -2.58
C VAL A 255 -10.03 8.95 -1.87
N VAL A 256 -8.92 8.82 -2.58
CA VAL A 256 -7.80 7.97 -2.16
C VAL A 256 -6.52 8.78 -2.05
N PRO A 257 -5.91 8.87 -0.85
CA PRO A 257 -4.58 9.44 -0.71
C PRO A 257 -3.58 8.55 -1.46
N THR A 258 -2.97 9.08 -2.52
CA THR A 258 -2.32 8.26 -3.53
C THR A 258 -0.81 8.54 -3.62
N GLY A 259 -0.01 7.49 -3.48
CA GLY A 259 1.41 7.45 -3.78
C GLY A 259 1.69 6.50 -4.96
N ASN A 260 2.06 5.24 -4.69
CA ASN A 260 2.41 4.23 -5.70
C ASN A 260 1.22 3.70 -6.53
N PHE A 261 0.09 4.34 -6.49
CA PHE A 261 -1.14 4.00 -7.23
C PHE A 261 -1.74 2.62 -6.93
N GLY A 262 -1.20 1.86 -5.97
CA GLY A 262 -1.69 0.51 -5.65
C GLY A 262 -3.09 0.51 -5.07
N ASP A 263 -3.34 1.38 -4.10
CA ASP A 263 -4.61 1.52 -3.41
C ASP A 263 -5.74 1.93 -4.38
N ILE A 264 -5.61 3.05 -5.07
CA ILE A 264 -6.63 3.53 -6.01
C ILE A 264 -6.83 2.56 -7.22
N LEU A 265 -5.79 1.85 -7.64
CA LEU A 265 -5.89 0.79 -8.65
C LEU A 265 -6.74 -0.39 -8.15
N ALA A 266 -6.66 -0.72 -6.86
CA ALA A 266 -7.55 -1.73 -6.27
C ALA A 266 -9.01 -1.29 -6.33
N GLY A 267 -9.31 0.00 -6.13
CA GLY A 267 -10.62 0.60 -6.36
C GLY A 267 -11.07 0.50 -7.83
N TYR A 268 -10.15 0.75 -8.76
CA TYR A 268 -10.42 0.56 -10.19
C TYR A 268 -10.71 -0.91 -10.52
N TYR A 269 -9.97 -1.85 -9.92
CA TYR A 269 -10.23 -3.27 -10.10
C TYR A 269 -11.58 -3.68 -9.47
N ALA A 270 -11.96 -3.14 -8.31
CA ALA A 270 -13.29 -3.34 -7.74
C ALA A 270 -14.39 -2.87 -8.71
N LYS A 271 -14.24 -1.68 -9.32
CA LYS A 271 -15.16 -1.18 -10.37
C LYS A 271 -15.23 -2.14 -11.56
N LYS A 272 -14.11 -2.66 -12.04
CA LYS A 272 -14.06 -3.64 -13.15
C LYS A 272 -14.76 -4.95 -12.79
N LEU A 273 -14.68 -5.38 -11.53
CA LEU A 273 -15.41 -6.55 -11.01
C LEU A 273 -16.93 -6.32 -10.88
N GLY A 274 -17.39 -5.09 -11.04
CA GLY A 274 -18.81 -4.75 -11.04
C GLY A 274 -19.28 -3.88 -9.87
N LEU A 275 -18.37 -3.38 -9.03
CA LEU A 275 -18.71 -2.41 -7.98
C LEU A 275 -19.23 -1.11 -8.63
N PRO A 276 -20.40 -0.57 -8.22
CA PRO A 276 -20.94 0.67 -8.77
C PRO A 276 -20.14 1.88 -8.26
N VAL A 277 -19.05 2.19 -8.95
CA VAL A 277 -18.21 3.36 -8.67
C VAL A 277 -18.49 4.45 -9.70
N ASN A 278 -18.81 5.65 -9.23
CA ASN A 278 -18.95 6.84 -10.07
C ASN A 278 -17.54 7.39 -10.42
N LYS A 279 -16.81 7.90 -9.41
CA LYS A 279 -15.46 8.44 -9.56
C LYS A 279 -14.49 7.84 -8.55
N LEU A 280 -13.25 7.64 -9.00
CA LEU A 280 -12.08 7.43 -8.17
C LEU A 280 -11.26 8.72 -8.19
N VAL A 281 -11.11 9.35 -7.04
CA VAL A 281 -10.40 10.63 -6.94
C VAL A 281 -9.00 10.39 -6.38
N CYS A 282 -7.99 10.67 -7.20
CA CYS A 282 -6.57 10.58 -6.83
C CYS A 282 -6.16 11.87 -6.09
N ALA A 283 -5.93 11.76 -4.79
CA ALA A 283 -5.46 12.86 -3.98
C ALA A 283 -3.95 12.78 -3.81
N SER A 284 -3.23 13.87 -4.14
CA SER A 284 -1.78 14.01 -4.04
C SER A 284 -1.42 15.05 -2.98
N ASN A 285 -0.20 14.98 -2.43
CA ASN A 285 0.41 16.09 -1.71
C ASN A 285 1.18 17.02 -2.68
N LYS A 286 2.08 17.85 -2.18
CA LYS A 286 2.92 18.74 -3.04
C LYS A 286 3.73 18.00 -4.10
N ASN A 287 4.01 16.69 -3.91
CA ASN A 287 4.58 15.84 -4.96
C ASN A 287 3.47 15.38 -5.93
N ASN A 288 2.89 16.32 -6.65
CA ASN A 288 1.64 16.19 -7.39
C ASN A 288 1.79 15.63 -8.82
N VAL A 289 2.79 14.79 -9.06
CA VAL A 289 3.04 14.19 -10.40
C VAL A 289 1.82 13.48 -10.96
N LEU A 290 1.02 12.81 -10.11
CA LEU A 290 -0.20 12.11 -10.53
C LEU A 290 -1.32 13.09 -10.90
N TYR A 291 -1.47 14.19 -10.16
CA TYR A 291 -2.44 15.24 -10.51
C TYR A 291 -2.15 15.82 -11.89
N ASP A 292 -0.89 16.19 -12.16
CA ASP A 292 -0.48 16.71 -13.46
C ASP A 292 -0.71 15.68 -14.56
N PHE A 293 -0.34 14.42 -14.31
CA PHE A 293 -0.54 13.33 -15.29
C PHE A 293 -2.02 13.11 -15.62
N LEU A 294 -2.90 13.01 -14.63
CA LEU A 294 -4.32 12.76 -14.83
C LEU A 294 -5.03 13.94 -15.52
N THR A 295 -4.51 15.15 -15.36
CA THR A 295 -5.04 16.37 -16.01
C THR A 295 -4.51 16.57 -17.44
N THR A 296 -3.22 16.32 -17.66
CA THR A 296 -2.54 16.69 -18.93
C THR A 296 -2.19 15.50 -19.82
N GLY A 297 -2.11 14.29 -19.25
CA GLY A 297 -1.58 13.09 -19.92
C GLY A 297 -0.05 13.05 -19.98
N ILE A 298 0.64 14.02 -19.36
CA ILE A 298 2.10 14.08 -19.31
C ILE A 298 2.56 13.62 -17.92
N TYR A 299 3.32 12.54 -17.87
CA TYR A 299 3.99 12.08 -16.65
C TYR A 299 5.43 12.60 -16.69
N ASP A 300 5.80 13.46 -15.73
CA ASP A 300 7.14 14.06 -15.67
C ASP A 300 7.70 13.96 -14.25
N ARG A 301 8.74 13.11 -14.07
CA ARG A 301 9.47 12.95 -12.81
C ARG A 301 10.65 13.93 -12.63
N ASN A 302 10.96 14.73 -13.66
CA ASN A 302 12.07 15.69 -13.65
C ASN A 302 11.66 16.95 -12.89
N ARG A 303 11.41 16.77 -11.59
CA ARG A 303 11.00 17.81 -10.66
C ARG A 303 11.68 17.62 -9.30
N GLU A 304 11.68 18.65 -8.47
CA GLU A 304 12.17 18.57 -7.11
C GLU A 304 11.34 17.58 -6.29
N PHE A 305 12.03 16.76 -5.49
CA PHE A 305 11.40 15.90 -4.49
C PHE A 305 11.20 16.69 -3.20
N LEU A 306 9.96 16.84 -2.76
CA LEU A 306 9.59 17.59 -1.57
C LEU A 306 9.30 16.62 -0.41
N LYS A 307 9.90 16.88 0.75
CA LYS A 307 9.53 16.20 2.00
C LYS A 307 8.33 16.89 2.59
N THR A 308 7.23 16.16 2.80
CA THR A 308 5.97 16.69 3.30
C THR A 308 5.58 16.08 4.65
N ILE A 309 4.48 16.57 5.23
CA ILE A 309 3.89 15.98 6.44
C ILE A 309 3.14 14.67 6.17
N SER A 310 2.90 14.31 4.90
CA SER A 310 2.27 13.07 4.44
C SER A 310 3.24 12.15 3.68
N PRO A 311 4.30 11.63 4.33
CA PRO A 311 5.48 11.06 3.66
C PRO A 311 5.21 9.78 2.86
N SER A 312 4.12 9.04 3.10
CA SER A 312 3.78 7.86 2.30
C SER A 312 3.34 8.21 0.87
N MET A 313 3.06 9.50 0.61
CA MET A 313 2.69 10.04 -0.69
C MET A 313 3.87 10.81 -1.35
N ASP A 314 5.03 10.91 -0.69
CA ASP A 314 6.23 11.54 -1.24
C ASP A 314 6.85 10.62 -2.28
N ILE A 315 6.42 10.77 -3.53
CA ILE A 315 6.89 9.96 -4.66
C ILE A 315 7.05 10.80 -5.91
N LEU A 316 7.99 10.41 -6.76
CA LEU A 316 8.13 10.91 -8.13
C LEU A 316 7.84 9.83 -9.18
N ILE A 317 7.86 8.55 -8.78
CA ILE A 317 7.51 7.41 -9.64
C ILE A 317 6.40 6.61 -8.98
N SER A 318 5.26 6.53 -9.66
CA SER A 318 4.07 5.80 -9.22
C SER A 318 3.98 4.46 -9.94
N SER A 319 4.44 3.39 -9.29
CA SER A 319 4.74 2.11 -9.94
C SER A 319 3.52 1.37 -10.51
N ASN A 320 2.35 1.44 -9.83
CA ASN A 320 1.18 0.68 -10.29
C ASN A 320 0.37 1.39 -11.39
N LEU A 321 0.70 2.64 -11.71
CA LEU A 321 0.09 3.35 -12.83
C LEU A 321 0.26 2.59 -14.16
N GLU A 322 1.35 1.86 -14.30
CA GLU A 322 1.63 1.00 -15.45
C GLU A 322 0.52 -0.04 -15.69
N ARG A 323 -0.04 -0.66 -14.62
CA ARG A 323 -1.16 -1.59 -14.74
C ARG A 323 -2.44 -0.93 -15.26
N LEU A 324 -2.72 0.29 -14.80
CA LEU A 324 -3.85 1.06 -15.31
C LEU A 324 -3.70 1.37 -16.79
N LEU A 325 -2.52 1.86 -17.19
CA LEU A 325 -2.25 2.19 -18.59
C LEU A 325 -2.34 0.97 -19.50
N TYR A 326 -1.86 -0.18 -19.03
CA TYR A 326 -1.99 -1.44 -19.74
C TYR A 326 -3.45 -1.84 -19.98
N ASP A 327 -4.32 -1.71 -18.98
CA ASP A 327 -5.76 -2.00 -19.14
C ASP A 327 -6.43 -1.00 -20.08
N LEU A 328 -6.19 0.31 -19.90
CA LEU A 328 -6.79 1.37 -20.73
C LEU A 328 -6.33 1.33 -22.19
N SER A 329 -5.12 0.84 -22.47
CA SER A 329 -4.60 0.65 -23.84
C SER A 329 -5.18 -0.58 -24.56
N GLY A 330 -6.02 -1.38 -23.88
CA GLY A 330 -6.51 -2.63 -24.44
C GLY A 330 -5.47 -3.75 -24.39
N SER A 331 -4.58 -3.71 -23.40
CA SER A 331 -3.48 -4.69 -23.20
C SER A 331 -2.37 -4.60 -24.27
N ASP A 332 -2.07 -3.40 -24.74
CA ASP A 332 -0.97 -3.12 -25.68
C ASP A 332 0.38 -3.06 -24.93
N ASP A 333 1.06 -4.19 -24.86
CA ASP A 333 2.35 -4.35 -24.19
C ASP A 333 3.48 -3.54 -24.85
N LYS A 334 3.44 -3.36 -26.17
CA LYS A 334 4.45 -2.58 -26.91
C LYS A 334 4.31 -1.09 -26.59
N TYR A 335 3.08 -0.60 -26.54
CA TYR A 335 2.80 0.78 -26.15
C TYR A 335 3.26 1.03 -24.70
N ILE A 336 2.91 0.15 -23.77
CA ILE A 336 3.35 0.30 -22.37
C ILE A 336 4.86 0.26 -22.25
N LYS A 337 5.52 -0.68 -22.95
CA LYS A 337 6.98 -0.75 -22.97
C LYS A 337 7.59 0.55 -23.46
N SER A 338 7.05 1.16 -24.54
CA SER A 338 7.57 2.43 -25.05
C SER A 338 7.46 3.57 -24.02
N LEU A 339 6.33 3.69 -23.31
CA LEU A 339 6.16 4.70 -22.26
C LEU A 339 7.14 4.51 -21.10
N MET A 340 7.39 3.25 -20.70
CA MET A 340 8.33 2.95 -19.62
C MET A 340 9.79 3.16 -20.03
N ASP A 341 10.12 2.89 -21.28
CA ASP A 341 11.44 3.18 -21.85
C ASP A 341 11.68 4.71 -21.94
N GLU A 342 10.68 5.49 -22.36
CA GLU A 342 10.73 6.96 -22.34
C GLU A 342 10.91 7.51 -20.90
N LEU A 343 10.16 6.97 -19.94
CA LEU A 343 10.32 7.36 -18.53
C LEU A 343 11.72 7.08 -18.01
N LYS A 344 12.29 5.95 -18.41
CA LYS A 344 13.66 5.57 -18.00
C LYS A 344 14.71 6.48 -18.63
N GLN A 345 14.59 6.81 -19.91
CA GLN A 345 15.57 7.57 -20.68
C GLN A 345 15.45 9.08 -20.46
N ASN A 346 14.22 9.60 -20.49
CA ASN A 346 13.95 11.05 -20.53
C ASN A 346 13.35 11.57 -19.21
N GLY A 347 12.99 10.68 -18.26
CA GLY A 347 12.30 11.03 -17.03
C GLY A 347 10.83 11.43 -17.22
N LYS A 348 10.28 11.34 -18.44
CA LYS A 348 8.91 11.71 -18.78
C LYS A 348 8.37 10.90 -19.95
N TYR A 349 7.03 10.81 -20.02
CA TYR A 349 6.29 10.32 -21.19
C TYR A 349 4.96 11.05 -21.32
N GLN A 350 4.32 10.93 -22.48
CA GLN A 350 2.99 11.45 -22.73
C GLN A 350 2.10 10.33 -23.31
N VAL A 351 0.91 10.16 -22.73
CA VAL A 351 -0.10 9.25 -23.29
C VAL A 351 -0.84 9.91 -24.45
N ASN A 352 -1.39 9.10 -25.35
CA ASN A 352 -2.20 9.59 -26.44
C ASN A 352 -3.55 10.15 -25.94
N THR A 353 -4.26 10.87 -26.81
CA THR A 353 -5.53 11.54 -26.49
C THR A 353 -6.64 10.59 -26.08
N ASP A 354 -6.67 9.35 -26.62
CA ASP A 354 -7.66 8.33 -26.28
C ASP A 354 -7.48 7.85 -24.84
N ILE A 355 -6.23 7.55 -24.45
CA ILE A 355 -5.90 7.17 -23.05
C ILE A 355 -6.21 8.31 -22.10
N LEU A 356 -5.88 9.56 -22.45
CA LEU A 356 -6.18 10.73 -21.61
C LEU A 356 -7.69 10.90 -21.40
N ALA A 357 -8.49 10.70 -22.46
CA ALA A 357 -9.96 10.76 -22.35
C ALA A 357 -10.50 9.68 -21.41
N LYS A 358 -10.00 8.44 -21.49
CA LYS A 358 -10.36 7.33 -20.60
C LYS A 358 -9.95 7.63 -19.14
N LEU A 359 -8.74 8.17 -18.93
CA LEU A 359 -8.28 8.58 -17.59
C LEU A 359 -9.24 9.59 -16.96
N LYS A 360 -9.60 10.66 -17.70
CA LYS A 360 -10.53 11.68 -17.22
C LYS A 360 -11.96 11.18 -16.99
N ALA A 361 -12.40 10.17 -17.74
CA ALA A 361 -13.69 9.54 -17.53
C ALA A 361 -13.74 8.77 -16.18
N GLU A 362 -12.66 8.07 -15.83
CA GLU A 362 -12.59 7.20 -14.66
C GLU A 362 -12.16 7.95 -13.39
N PHE A 363 -11.22 8.90 -13.51
CA PHE A 363 -10.55 9.52 -12.38
C PHE A 363 -10.86 11.01 -12.25
N GLY A 364 -11.07 11.44 -11.00
CA GLY A 364 -10.84 12.82 -10.56
C GLY A 364 -9.44 12.96 -9.98
N SER A 365 -8.95 14.18 -9.80
CA SER A 365 -7.67 14.41 -9.15
C SER A 365 -7.59 15.78 -8.48
N GLY A 366 -6.75 15.88 -7.47
CA GLY A 366 -6.44 17.12 -6.76
C GLY A 366 -5.19 16.96 -5.92
N TYR A 367 -4.74 18.06 -5.30
CA TYR A 367 -3.61 18.01 -4.37
C TYR A 367 -3.77 19.00 -3.23
N ALA A 368 -3.00 18.80 -2.15
CA ALA A 368 -2.97 19.70 -1.00
C ALA A 368 -1.54 20.07 -0.60
N SER A 369 -1.35 21.29 -0.13
CA SER A 369 -0.15 21.73 0.57
C SER A 369 -0.13 21.25 2.02
N ASP A 370 1.03 21.37 2.69
CA ASP A 370 1.14 21.03 4.12
C ASP A 370 0.28 21.96 4.99
N GLU A 371 0.16 23.24 4.61
CA GLU A 371 -0.66 24.23 5.29
C GLU A 371 -2.15 23.89 5.17
N GLU A 372 -2.61 23.57 3.97
CA GLU A 372 -4.01 23.15 3.73
C GLU A 372 -4.31 21.83 4.46
N THR A 373 -3.36 20.89 4.43
CA THR A 373 -3.47 19.61 5.14
C THR A 373 -3.62 19.81 6.65
N SER A 374 -2.77 20.65 7.25
CA SER A 374 -2.84 20.98 8.69
C SER A 374 -4.15 21.71 9.05
N HIS A 375 -4.62 22.60 8.17
CA HIS A 375 -5.89 23.27 8.34
C HIS A 375 -7.07 22.28 8.37
N ILE A 376 -7.08 21.31 7.48
CA ILE A 376 -8.13 20.27 7.43
C ILE A 376 -8.10 19.38 8.67
N ILE A 377 -6.93 18.93 9.15
CA ILE A 377 -6.82 18.17 10.40
C ILE A 377 -7.50 18.95 11.54
N LYS A 378 -7.17 20.23 11.68
CA LYS A 378 -7.75 21.09 12.72
C LYS A 378 -9.26 21.25 12.55
N LYS A 379 -9.71 21.61 11.35
CA LYS A 379 -11.12 21.83 11.03
C LYS A 379 -11.99 20.63 11.36
N VAL A 380 -11.62 19.44 10.87
CA VAL A 380 -12.39 18.21 11.09
C VAL A 380 -12.41 17.84 12.59
N TRP A 381 -11.29 18.04 13.29
CA TRP A 381 -11.27 17.87 14.75
C TRP A 381 -12.20 18.84 15.48
N GLU A 382 -12.21 20.11 15.11
CA GLU A 382 -13.04 21.12 15.77
C GLU A 382 -14.54 20.91 15.50
N GLU A 383 -14.91 20.57 14.27
CA GLU A 383 -16.30 20.45 13.84
C GLU A 383 -16.91 19.07 14.16
N GLU A 384 -16.14 17.99 14.03
CA GLU A 384 -16.66 16.61 14.06
C GLU A 384 -16.04 15.72 15.14
N LYS A 385 -15.01 16.22 15.85
CA LYS A 385 -14.23 15.46 16.86
C LYS A 385 -13.60 14.18 16.29
N TYR A 386 -13.37 14.17 14.97
CA TYR A 386 -12.65 13.10 14.30
C TYR A 386 -11.22 13.49 13.99
N LEU A 387 -10.25 12.65 14.37
CA LEU A 387 -8.83 12.96 14.25
C LEU A 387 -8.27 12.32 12.98
N LEU A 388 -7.92 13.14 12.00
CA LEU A 388 -7.33 12.72 10.74
C LEU A 388 -5.81 12.59 10.84
N ASP A 389 -5.24 11.58 10.18
CA ASP A 389 -3.82 11.58 9.82
C ASP A 389 -3.57 12.49 8.61
N PRO A 390 -2.31 12.93 8.36
CA PRO A 390 -2.04 13.88 7.28
C PRO A 390 -2.39 13.36 5.88
N HIS A 391 -2.28 12.06 5.60
CA HIS A 391 -2.62 11.50 4.29
C HIS A 391 -4.13 11.54 4.05
N THR A 392 -4.90 11.15 5.06
CA THR A 392 -6.37 11.24 5.03
C THR A 392 -6.82 12.69 4.90
N ALA A 393 -6.15 13.62 5.58
CA ALA A 393 -6.46 15.04 5.48
C ALA A 393 -6.22 15.60 4.07
N VAL A 394 -5.17 15.17 3.37
CA VAL A 394 -4.98 15.49 1.94
C VAL A 394 -6.17 15.02 1.12
N ALA A 395 -6.61 13.77 1.30
CA ALA A 395 -7.74 13.22 0.57
C ALA A 395 -9.05 13.95 0.91
N TYR A 396 -9.27 14.26 2.18
CA TYR A 396 -10.46 14.98 2.63
C TYR A 396 -10.52 16.41 2.04
N LYS A 397 -9.37 17.13 2.02
CA LYS A 397 -9.27 18.44 1.36
C LYS A 397 -9.61 18.35 -0.12
N VAL A 398 -9.02 17.39 -0.81
CA VAL A 398 -9.29 17.18 -2.24
C VAL A 398 -10.77 16.86 -2.46
N MET A 399 -11.38 16.04 -1.61
CA MET A 399 -12.82 15.73 -1.67
C MET A 399 -13.68 16.99 -1.59
N LEU A 400 -13.40 17.89 -0.66
CA LEU A 400 -14.17 19.15 -0.48
C LEU A 400 -14.10 20.06 -1.71
N GLU A 401 -13.08 19.93 -2.55
CA GLU A 401 -12.92 20.72 -3.79
C GLU A 401 -13.52 20.04 -5.02
N GLN A 402 -13.90 18.75 -4.91
CA GLN A 402 -14.53 18.03 -6.02
C GLN A 402 -16.04 18.25 -5.98
N ASN A 403 -16.63 18.40 -7.16
CA ASN A 403 -18.09 18.43 -7.29
C ASN A 403 -18.61 17.00 -7.51
N LEU A 404 -18.64 16.20 -6.42
CA LEU A 404 -19.02 14.79 -6.46
C LEU A 404 -20.52 14.62 -6.17
N GLU A 405 -21.22 13.93 -7.04
CA GLU A 405 -22.60 13.53 -6.81
C GLU A 405 -22.68 12.18 -6.10
N GLY A 406 -23.57 12.03 -5.12
CA GLY A 406 -23.79 10.81 -4.35
C GLY A 406 -22.82 10.62 -3.19
N GLU A 407 -22.97 9.47 -2.51
CA GLU A 407 -22.15 9.16 -1.33
C GLU A 407 -20.68 9.06 -1.67
N THR A 408 -19.86 9.59 -0.78
CA THR A 408 -18.40 9.63 -0.96
C THR A 408 -17.69 8.98 0.22
N VAL A 409 -16.76 8.09 -0.10
CA VAL A 409 -15.89 7.40 0.87
C VAL A 409 -14.46 7.91 0.74
N VAL A 410 -13.92 8.48 1.80
CA VAL A 410 -12.51 8.89 1.92
C VAL A 410 -11.74 7.77 2.60
N LEU A 411 -10.63 7.31 2.01
CA LEU A 411 -9.81 6.26 2.59
C LEU A 411 -8.87 6.84 3.64
N SER A 412 -8.95 6.32 4.86
CA SER A 412 -8.09 6.70 5.99
C SER A 412 -6.97 5.66 6.16
N THR A 413 -5.78 6.03 5.70
CA THR A 413 -4.70 5.08 5.43
C THR A 413 -3.74 4.85 6.59
N ALA A 414 -3.80 5.65 7.66
CA ALA A 414 -2.94 5.48 8.83
C ALA A 414 -3.59 6.03 10.10
N SER A 415 -3.17 5.52 11.26
CA SER A 415 -3.52 6.13 12.53
C SER A 415 -2.86 7.51 12.67
N PRO A 416 -3.57 8.55 13.15
CA PRO A 416 -3.02 9.88 13.40
C PRO A 416 -1.83 9.85 14.36
N TYR A 417 -1.78 8.87 15.26
CA TYR A 417 -0.69 8.71 16.23
C TYR A 417 0.66 8.29 15.62
N LYS A 418 0.69 7.82 14.39
CA LYS A 418 1.95 7.58 13.65
C LYS A 418 2.60 8.87 13.16
N PHE A 419 1.85 9.97 13.16
CA PHE A 419 2.25 11.28 12.67
C PHE A 419 2.03 12.36 13.74
N CYS A 420 2.29 12.02 15.00
CA CYS A 420 2.00 12.85 16.18
C CYS A 420 2.49 14.28 16.05
N THR A 421 3.70 14.50 15.53
CA THR A 421 4.26 15.84 15.36
C THR A 421 3.35 16.72 14.49
N SER A 422 2.93 16.23 13.33
CA SER A 422 2.09 16.99 12.41
C SER A 422 0.68 17.17 12.94
N VAL A 423 0.11 16.13 13.55
CA VAL A 423 -1.25 16.15 14.07
C VAL A 423 -1.35 17.02 15.32
N ALA A 424 -0.41 16.91 16.27
CA ALA A 424 -0.36 17.75 17.46
C ALA A 424 -0.11 19.21 17.12
N ASN A 425 0.75 19.51 16.14
CA ASN A 425 0.93 20.85 15.65
C ASN A 425 -0.39 21.44 15.11
N ALA A 426 -1.12 20.67 14.29
CA ALA A 426 -2.38 21.12 13.71
C ALA A 426 -3.47 21.38 14.78
N VAL A 427 -3.62 20.48 15.77
CA VAL A 427 -4.72 20.51 16.74
C VAL A 427 -4.39 21.30 17.99
N LEU A 428 -3.14 21.22 18.49
CA LEU A 428 -2.69 21.81 19.75
C LEU A 428 -1.74 23.01 19.56
N ASN A 429 -1.27 23.24 18.34
CA ASN A 429 -0.25 24.27 18.04
C ASN A 429 1.05 24.06 18.84
N ILE A 430 1.46 22.79 19.02
CA ILE A 430 2.68 22.41 19.74
C ILE A 430 3.70 21.86 18.75
N THR A 431 4.93 22.37 18.84
CA THR A 431 6.11 21.92 18.08
C THR A 431 7.25 21.60 19.04
N ASP A 432 8.31 20.98 18.54
CA ASP A 432 9.60 20.78 19.25
C ASP A 432 9.56 19.93 20.51
N GLU A 433 8.66 18.95 20.57
CA GLU A 433 8.65 17.96 21.63
C GLU A 433 8.95 16.54 21.11
N ASP A 434 9.32 15.66 22.06
CA ASP A 434 9.46 14.23 21.77
C ASP A 434 8.13 13.63 21.30
N GLU A 435 8.16 12.83 20.23
CA GLU A 435 6.95 12.27 19.60
C GLU A 435 6.06 11.49 20.59
N PHE A 436 6.62 10.86 21.63
CA PHE A 436 5.85 10.13 22.64
C PHE A 436 5.13 11.09 23.59
N LYS A 437 5.77 12.18 23.98
CA LYS A 437 5.10 13.24 24.77
C LYS A 437 3.99 13.92 23.97
N LEU A 438 4.20 14.12 22.66
CA LEU A 438 3.14 14.64 21.79
C LEU A 438 1.99 13.65 21.68
N MET A 439 2.27 12.35 21.63
CA MET A 439 1.25 11.29 21.64
C MET A 439 0.41 11.32 22.91
N GLU A 440 1.04 11.45 24.08
CA GLU A 440 0.37 11.57 25.39
C GLU A 440 -0.53 12.80 25.42
N LYS A 441 0.01 13.99 25.09
CA LYS A 441 -0.75 15.25 25.07
C LYS A 441 -1.92 15.20 24.09
N LEU A 442 -1.70 14.62 22.91
CA LEU A 442 -2.74 14.46 21.90
C LEU A 442 -3.86 13.55 22.42
N HIS A 443 -3.52 12.45 23.08
CA HIS A 443 -4.48 11.55 23.73
C HIS A 443 -5.22 12.27 24.89
N GLU A 444 -4.51 12.98 25.75
CA GLU A 444 -5.11 13.72 26.86
C GLU A 444 -6.13 14.75 26.39
N PHE A 445 -5.83 15.44 25.29
CA PHE A 445 -6.71 16.47 24.73
C PHE A 445 -7.88 15.87 23.95
N THR A 446 -7.62 14.91 23.06
CA THR A 446 -8.62 14.41 22.11
C THR A 446 -9.45 13.26 22.70
N LYS A 447 -8.93 12.53 23.68
CA LYS A 447 -9.48 11.26 24.20
C LYS A 447 -9.55 10.15 23.15
N VAL A 448 -9.01 10.34 21.95
CA VAL A 448 -8.89 9.30 20.94
C VAL A 448 -7.89 8.25 21.45
N PRO A 449 -8.23 6.95 21.43
CA PRO A 449 -7.34 5.91 21.97
C PRO A 449 -6.04 5.80 21.17
N VAL A 450 -4.92 5.70 21.87
CA VAL A 450 -3.64 5.35 21.25
C VAL A 450 -3.66 3.87 20.87
N PRO A 451 -3.30 3.48 19.63
CA PRO A 451 -3.20 2.09 19.24
C PRO A 451 -2.22 1.29 20.12
N GLU A 452 -2.61 0.07 20.51
CA GLU A 452 -1.81 -0.78 21.42
C GLU A 452 -0.38 -1.03 20.91
N ASN A 453 -0.20 -1.15 19.60
CA ASN A 453 1.11 -1.35 18.96
C ASN A 453 2.02 -0.12 19.00
N LEU A 454 1.51 1.04 19.38
CA LEU A 454 2.26 2.29 19.56
C LEU A 454 2.47 2.64 21.03
N LYS A 455 1.65 2.08 21.95
CA LYS A 455 1.85 2.26 23.37
C LYS A 455 3.18 1.64 23.80
N ASP A 456 3.86 2.29 24.71
CA ASP A 456 5.11 1.82 25.32
C ASP A 456 6.23 1.42 24.34
N LEU A 457 6.11 1.86 23.08
CA LEU A 457 7.07 1.54 22.05
C LEU A 457 8.49 2.04 22.38
N ASN A 458 8.59 3.16 23.08
CA ASN A 458 9.85 3.75 23.55
C ASN A 458 10.54 2.94 24.68
N SER A 459 9.81 2.06 25.36
CA SER A 459 10.33 1.18 26.43
C SER A 459 10.68 -0.23 25.93
N LYS A 460 10.31 -0.58 24.68
CA LYS A 460 10.60 -1.89 24.11
C LYS A 460 12.10 -2.08 23.84
N GLU A 461 12.55 -3.31 24.00
CA GLU A 461 13.91 -3.72 23.69
C GLU A 461 14.26 -3.46 22.21
N ILE A 462 15.37 -2.79 21.97
CA ILE A 462 15.92 -2.62 20.62
C ILE A 462 16.63 -3.92 20.22
N ARG A 463 16.08 -4.62 19.24
CA ARG A 463 16.58 -5.92 18.76
C ARG A 463 17.46 -5.83 17.53
N HIS A 464 17.32 -4.75 16.76
CA HIS A 464 18.02 -4.55 15.51
C HIS A 464 18.82 -3.24 15.56
N ASN A 465 20.15 -3.37 15.58
CA ASN A 465 21.10 -2.25 15.68
C ASN A 465 22.09 -2.18 14.52
N ASP A 466 21.93 -3.04 13.51
CA ASP A 466 22.88 -3.17 12.42
C ASP A 466 22.86 -1.91 11.54
N LEU A 467 24.05 -1.48 11.14
CA LEU A 467 24.29 -0.37 10.23
C LEU A 467 25.36 -0.78 9.22
N VAL A 468 25.08 -0.64 7.94
CA VAL A 468 26.03 -0.96 6.88
C VAL A 468 26.10 0.17 5.85
N LYS A 469 27.17 0.17 5.08
CA LYS A 469 27.28 1.01 3.88
C LYS A 469 26.52 0.35 2.74
N ARG A 470 26.13 1.15 1.74
CA ARG A 470 25.43 0.67 0.55
C ARG A 470 26.15 -0.48 -0.15
N GLU A 471 27.47 -0.38 -0.30
CA GLU A 471 28.32 -1.40 -0.94
C GLU A 471 28.40 -2.72 -0.19
N ASP A 472 28.14 -2.71 1.13
CA ASP A 472 28.23 -3.88 1.99
C ASP A 472 26.90 -4.64 2.13
N MET A 473 25.79 -4.13 1.56
CA MET A 473 24.45 -4.72 1.72
C MET A 473 24.40 -6.18 1.23
N ALA A 474 25.02 -6.52 0.10
CA ALA A 474 25.04 -7.90 -0.42
C ALA A 474 25.77 -8.86 0.53
N LYS A 475 26.88 -8.42 1.12
CA LYS A 475 27.62 -9.19 2.12
C LYS A 475 26.79 -9.38 3.39
N TYR A 476 26.15 -8.30 3.86
CA TYR A 476 25.27 -8.36 5.03
C TYR A 476 24.15 -9.37 4.86
N ILE A 477 23.52 -9.44 3.68
CA ILE A 477 22.46 -10.42 3.40
C ILE A 477 22.96 -11.85 3.61
N LEU A 478 24.15 -12.21 3.09
CA LEU A 478 24.74 -13.55 3.25
C LEU A 478 25.13 -13.87 4.70
N GLU A 479 25.43 -12.86 5.50
CA GLU A 479 25.73 -13.04 6.93
C GLU A 479 24.43 -13.16 7.75
N ALA A 480 23.47 -12.28 7.48
CA ALA A 480 22.18 -12.24 8.18
C ALA A 480 21.34 -13.50 7.94
N GLU A 481 21.32 -14.01 6.70
CA GLU A 481 20.60 -15.22 6.30
C GLU A 481 21.01 -16.46 7.14
N LYS A 482 22.28 -16.58 7.49
CA LYS A 482 22.77 -17.68 8.36
C LYS A 482 22.21 -17.63 9.80
N CYS A 483 21.72 -16.47 10.22
CA CYS A 483 21.16 -16.24 11.56
C CYS A 483 19.63 -16.26 11.57
N LEU A 484 18.99 -16.27 10.40
CA LEU A 484 17.55 -16.41 10.25
C LEU A 484 17.16 -17.90 10.29
N LYS A 485 16.02 -18.22 10.90
CA LYS A 485 15.54 -19.61 11.08
C LYS A 485 14.04 -19.68 10.81
#